data_47d5afeb1d35b56c14b8b62d75a9b32b
#
_entry.id   47d5afeb1d35b56c14b8b62d75a9b32b
#
_cell.length_a   1.000
_cell.length_b   1.000
_cell.length_c   1.000
_cell.angle_alpha   90.00
_cell.angle_beta   90.00
_cell.angle_gamma   90.00
#
_symmetry.space_group_name_H-M   'P 1'
#
loop_
_entity.id
_entity.type
_entity.pdbx_description
1 polymer ?
#
loop_
_entity_poly.entity_id
_entity_poly.type
_entity_poly.pdbx_seq_one_letter_code
_entity_poly.pdbx_strand_id
1 'polypeptide(L)'
;MAKEIYFHIWNGHFKMWGYDCYKQKDQTEIKLYWGKIGESLSDLQVKSKIFTNYWDAYDYIKDKIDEKERKGYEAIQNAIWTSYVCKEISLSQLIGIIEKTKIT
;
A
#
# COMPACT_ATOMS: atom_id res chain seq x y z
N MET A 1 12.80 -1.61 -7.31
CA MET A 1 11.79 -1.34 -6.30
C MET A 1 10.45 -1.32 -6.99
N ALA A 2 9.49 -2.00 -6.45
CA ALA A 2 8.25 -2.18 -7.17
C ALA A 2 7.09 -1.54 -6.42
N LYS A 3 6.22 -2.34 -5.93
CA LYS A 3 4.95 -1.93 -5.36
C LYS A 3 4.74 -2.69 -4.07
N GLU A 4 4.31 -1.99 -3.04
CA GLU A 4 3.92 -2.64 -1.79
C GLU A 4 2.61 -2.06 -1.30
N ILE A 5 1.79 -2.92 -0.69
CA ILE A 5 0.50 -2.57 -0.14
C ILE A 5 0.47 -2.94 1.33
N TYR A 6 0.00 -2.03 2.16
CA TYR A 6 -0.09 -2.18 3.60
C TYR A 6 -1.51 -1.97 4.07
N PHE A 7 -1.91 -2.69 5.09
CA PHE A 7 -3.23 -2.55 5.69
C PHE A 7 -3.13 -2.32 7.18
N HIS A 8 -4.10 -1.57 7.70
CA HIS A 8 -4.27 -1.36 9.12
C HIS A 8 -5.74 -1.62 9.47
N ILE A 9 -5.99 -2.67 10.25
CA ILE A 9 -7.32 -3.04 10.69
C ILE A 9 -7.35 -2.93 12.22
N TRP A 10 -8.15 -1.99 12.73
CA TRP A 10 -8.23 -1.74 14.16
C TRP A 10 -9.55 -1.06 14.50
N ASN A 11 -10.24 -1.55 15.53
CA ASN A 11 -11.52 -1.00 16.02
C ASN A 11 -12.54 -0.74 14.91
N GLY A 12 -12.70 -1.68 13.98
CA GLY A 12 -13.66 -1.55 12.90
C GLY A 12 -13.22 -0.61 11.77
N HIS A 13 -12.01 -0.08 11.85
CA HIS A 13 -11.43 0.74 10.79
C HIS A 13 -10.55 -0.12 9.90
N PHE A 14 -10.81 -0.07 8.60
CA PHE A 14 -10.06 -0.81 7.59
C PHE A 14 -9.43 0.20 6.66
N LYS A 15 -8.12 0.39 6.78
CA LYS A 15 -7.39 1.38 5.99
C LYS A 15 -6.28 0.71 5.20
N MET A 16 -6.00 1.24 4.01
CA MET A 16 -4.87 0.79 3.21
C MET A 16 -3.94 1.97 2.92
N TRP A 17 -2.68 1.66 2.73
CA TRP A 17 -1.66 2.56 2.22
C TRP A 17 -0.75 1.74 1.31
N GLY A 18 -0.35 2.32 0.20
CA GLY A 18 0.55 1.62 -0.69
C GLY A 18 1.35 2.59 -1.54
N TYR A 19 2.31 2.06 -2.25
CA TYR A 19 3.10 2.86 -3.16
C TYR A 19 3.49 2.07 -4.40
N ASP A 20 3.72 2.80 -5.48
CA ASP A 20 4.37 2.33 -6.69
C ASP A 20 5.63 3.15 -6.89
N CYS A 21 6.70 2.50 -7.33
CA CYS A 21 7.96 3.15 -7.64
C CYS A 21 8.31 2.90 -9.10
N TYR A 22 8.44 3.96 -9.87
CA TYR A 22 8.76 3.89 -11.29
C TYR A 22 10.12 4.53 -11.53
N LYS A 23 11.14 3.71 -11.74
CA LYS A 23 12.47 4.20 -12.04
C LYS A 23 12.61 4.44 -13.55
N GLN A 24 12.92 5.65 -13.93
CA GLN A 24 13.20 6.04 -15.30
C GLN A 24 14.68 6.43 -15.41
N LYS A 25 15.13 6.69 -16.63
CA LYS A 25 16.54 6.97 -16.90
C LYS A 25 17.10 8.10 -16.04
N ASP A 26 16.37 9.21 -15.94
CA ASP A 26 16.86 10.43 -15.29
C ASP A 26 16.07 10.81 -14.04
N GLN A 27 15.08 10.00 -13.66
CA GLN A 27 14.24 10.32 -12.53
C GLN A 27 13.53 9.08 -11.99
N THR A 28 13.03 9.20 -10.77
CA THR A 28 12.23 8.14 -10.14
C THR A 28 10.93 8.78 -9.64
N GLU A 29 9.81 8.22 -10.06
CA GLU A 29 8.50 8.67 -9.59
C GLU A 29 7.97 7.75 -8.51
N ILE A 30 7.51 8.34 -7.41
CA ILE A 30 6.83 7.61 -6.35
C ILE A 30 5.37 8.03 -6.35
N LYS A 31 4.46 7.05 -6.43
CA LYS A 31 3.03 7.28 -6.25
C LYS A 31 2.58 6.66 -4.95
N LEU A 32 1.95 7.46 -4.11
CA LEU A 32 1.38 7.00 -2.84
C LEU A 32 -0.13 6.91 -2.99
N TYR A 33 -0.70 5.86 -2.41
CA TYR A 33 -2.15 5.63 -2.40
C TYR A 33 -2.59 5.40 -0.97
N TRP A 34 -3.75 5.94 -0.59
CA TRP A 34 -4.30 5.66 0.73
C TRP A 34 -5.80 5.85 0.74
N GLY A 35 -6.47 5.21 1.68
CA GLY A 35 -7.92 5.29 1.84
C GLY A 35 -8.45 4.17 2.69
N LYS A 36 -9.76 4.09 2.77
CA LYS A 36 -10.43 3.00 3.49
C LYS A 36 -10.51 1.77 2.59
N ILE A 37 -10.35 0.59 3.19
CA ILE A 37 -10.58 -0.66 2.47
C ILE A 37 -12.07 -0.75 2.16
N GLY A 38 -12.41 -1.11 0.94
CA GLY A 38 -13.79 -1.21 0.50
C GLY A 38 -14.26 -0.03 -0.31
N GLU A 39 -13.52 1.06 -0.32
CA GLU A 39 -13.81 2.16 -1.22
C GLU A 39 -13.51 1.74 -2.66
N SER A 40 -14.14 2.40 -3.60
CA SER A 40 -13.77 2.25 -5.01
C SER A 40 -12.32 2.68 -5.19
N LEU A 41 -11.59 2.00 -6.08
CA LEU A 41 -10.21 2.39 -6.38
C LEU A 41 -10.11 3.84 -6.86
N SER A 42 -11.18 4.35 -7.50
CA SER A 42 -11.23 5.74 -7.94
C SER A 42 -11.33 6.73 -6.77
N ASP A 43 -11.75 6.26 -5.60
CA ASP A 43 -11.92 7.11 -4.41
C ASP A 43 -10.67 7.14 -3.53
N LEU A 44 -9.67 6.30 -3.83
CA LEU A 44 -8.40 6.35 -3.13
C LEU A 44 -7.68 7.66 -3.42
N GLN A 45 -7.10 8.23 -2.39
CA GLN A 45 -6.27 9.42 -2.58
C GLN A 45 -4.92 8.99 -3.15
N VAL A 46 -4.39 9.83 -4.04
CA VAL A 46 -3.13 9.55 -4.72
C VAL A 46 -2.26 10.80 -4.66
N LYS A 47 -0.98 10.60 -4.40
CA LYS A 47 0.00 11.69 -4.43
C LYS A 47 1.25 11.19 -5.15
N SER A 48 1.73 11.96 -6.10
CA SER A 48 2.96 11.63 -6.84
C SER A 48 4.08 12.59 -6.44
N LYS A 49 5.30 12.05 -6.39
CA LYS A 49 6.49 12.84 -6.15
C LYS A 49 7.62 12.33 -7.04
N ILE A 50 8.36 13.25 -7.66
CA ILE A 50 9.43 12.92 -8.58
C ILE A 50 10.77 13.29 -7.95
N PHE A 51 11.71 12.38 -8.03
CA PHE A 51 13.08 12.55 -7.53
C PHE A 51 14.05 12.41 -8.69
N THR A 52 15.06 13.27 -8.71
CA THR A 52 16.14 13.17 -9.70
C THR A 52 17.16 12.12 -9.30
N ASN A 53 17.26 11.81 -8.01
CA ASN A 53 18.17 10.83 -7.45
C ASN A 53 17.39 9.64 -6.91
N TYR A 54 17.70 8.44 -7.39
CA TYR A 54 17.04 7.23 -6.95
C TYR A 54 17.15 7.02 -5.42
N TRP A 55 18.31 7.32 -4.85
CA TRP A 55 18.52 7.10 -3.41
C TRP A 55 17.68 8.03 -2.54
N ASP A 56 17.40 9.24 -3.04
CA ASP A 56 16.48 10.15 -2.34
C ASP A 56 15.05 9.58 -2.34
N ALA A 57 14.65 8.98 -3.46
CA ALA A 57 13.36 8.31 -3.55
C ALA A 57 13.29 7.11 -2.58
N TYR A 58 14.36 6.32 -2.54
CA TYR A 58 14.47 5.18 -1.64
C TYR A 58 14.32 5.61 -0.17
N ASP A 59 15.05 6.64 0.24
CA ASP A 59 15.00 7.15 1.60
C ASP A 59 13.61 7.68 1.95
N TYR A 60 12.97 8.36 1.01
CA TYR A 60 11.61 8.88 1.19
C TYR A 60 10.63 7.74 1.46
N ILE A 61 10.68 6.68 0.65
CA ILE A 61 9.78 5.54 0.81
C ILE A 61 10.08 4.80 2.11
N LYS A 62 11.35 4.61 2.43
CA LYS A 62 11.74 3.93 3.67
C LYS A 62 11.19 4.66 4.90
N ASP A 63 11.28 5.98 4.92
CA ASP A 63 10.75 6.78 6.01
C ASP A 63 9.23 6.66 6.11
N LYS A 64 8.54 6.62 4.97
CA LYS A 64 7.08 6.44 4.93
C LYS A 64 6.68 5.06 5.43
N ILE A 65 7.40 4.02 5.03
CA ILE A 65 7.15 2.65 5.50
C ILE A 65 7.32 2.59 7.01
N ASP A 66 8.42 3.13 7.55
CA ASP A 66 8.68 3.14 8.99
C ASP A 66 7.56 3.85 9.74
N GLU A 67 7.09 4.99 9.22
CA GLU A 67 5.98 5.73 9.80
C GLU A 67 4.71 4.90 9.85
N LYS A 68 4.38 4.22 8.75
CA LYS A 68 3.17 3.41 8.66
C LYS A 68 3.25 2.16 9.56
N GLU A 69 4.40 1.51 9.60
CA GLU A 69 4.59 0.35 10.46
C GLU A 69 4.46 0.73 11.94
N ARG A 70 4.97 1.88 12.34
CA ARG A 70 4.78 2.38 13.70
C ARG A 70 3.32 2.65 14.05
N LYS A 71 2.50 2.95 13.06
CA LYS A 71 1.05 3.15 13.25
C LYS A 71 0.27 1.84 13.23
N GLY A 72 0.93 0.72 12.98
CA GLY A 72 0.29 -0.60 12.96
C GLY A 72 -0.06 -1.12 11.57
N TYR A 73 0.36 -0.46 10.51
CA TYR A 73 0.16 -0.99 9.16
C TYR A 73 1.08 -2.18 8.93
N GLU A 74 0.56 -3.20 8.25
CA GLU A 74 1.29 -4.42 7.93
C GLU A 74 1.23 -4.69 6.44
N ALA A 75 2.37 -5.11 5.87
CA ALA A 75 2.45 -5.43 4.45
C ALA A 75 1.68 -6.71 4.14
N ILE A 76 1.07 -6.76 2.96
CA ILE A 76 0.48 -7.99 2.43
C ILE A 76 1.06 -8.29 1.06
N GLN A 77 0.90 -9.53 0.62
CA GLN A 77 1.37 -9.94 -0.70
C GLN A 77 0.58 -9.23 -1.78
N ASN A 78 1.28 -8.77 -2.81
CA ASN A 78 0.65 -8.08 -3.94
C ASN A 78 -0.39 -8.95 -4.64
N ALA A 79 -0.18 -10.27 -4.69
CA ALA A 79 -1.13 -11.18 -5.31
C ALA A 79 -2.50 -11.15 -4.63
N ILE A 80 -2.53 -11.01 -3.30
CA ILE A 80 -3.77 -10.92 -2.54
C ILE A 80 -4.52 -9.63 -2.90
N TRP A 81 -3.80 -8.52 -2.93
CA TRP A 81 -4.39 -7.24 -3.33
C TRP A 81 -4.90 -7.28 -4.77
N THR A 82 -4.13 -7.87 -5.68
CA THR A 82 -4.53 -8.01 -7.07
C THR A 82 -5.82 -8.83 -7.20
N SER A 83 -5.95 -9.92 -6.45
CA SER A 83 -7.16 -10.72 -6.46
C SER A 83 -8.39 -9.92 -6.02
N TYR A 84 -8.23 -9.05 -5.03
CA TYR A 84 -9.32 -8.17 -4.60
C TYR A 84 -9.65 -7.13 -5.68
N VAL A 85 -8.65 -6.51 -6.28
CA VAL A 85 -8.85 -5.51 -7.35
C VAL A 85 -9.54 -6.13 -8.56
N CYS A 86 -9.18 -7.36 -8.90
CA CYS A 86 -9.78 -8.09 -10.02
C CYS A 86 -11.11 -8.76 -9.66
N LYS A 87 -11.61 -8.53 -8.45
CA LYS A 87 -12.88 -9.08 -7.97
C LYS A 87 -12.92 -10.59 -7.89
N GLU A 88 -11.77 -11.22 -7.77
CA GLU A 88 -11.67 -12.66 -7.55
C GLU A 88 -12.01 -13.04 -6.11
N ILE A 89 -11.76 -12.12 -5.17
CA ILE A 89 -12.16 -12.29 -3.77
C ILE A 89 -12.98 -11.08 -3.34
N SER A 90 -13.87 -11.28 -2.37
CA SER A 90 -14.70 -10.22 -1.81
C SER A 90 -13.94 -9.43 -0.73
N LEU A 91 -14.50 -8.30 -0.31
CA LEU A 91 -13.96 -7.53 0.80
C LEU A 91 -13.88 -8.37 2.06
N SER A 92 -14.91 -9.15 2.37
CA SER A 92 -14.93 -10.03 3.55
C SER A 92 -13.81 -11.06 3.49
N GLN A 93 -13.56 -11.63 2.31
CA GLN A 93 -12.47 -12.58 2.13
C GLN A 93 -11.11 -11.91 2.30
N LEU A 94 -10.94 -10.72 1.76
CA LEU A 94 -9.71 -9.94 1.92
C LEU A 94 -9.43 -9.67 3.40
N ILE A 95 -10.42 -9.17 4.12
CA ILE A 95 -10.29 -8.88 5.57
C ILE A 95 -9.94 -10.17 6.33
N GLY A 96 -10.61 -11.28 6.02
CA GLY A 96 -10.32 -12.56 6.65
C GLY A 96 -8.88 -13.03 6.45
N ILE A 97 -8.35 -12.85 5.25
CA ILE A 97 -6.97 -13.22 4.94
C ILE A 97 -6.00 -12.35 5.75
N ILE A 98 -6.25 -11.04 5.83
CA ILE A 98 -5.40 -10.11 6.57
C ILE A 98 -5.40 -10.44 8.05
N GLU A 99 -6.58 -10.68 8.64
CA GLU A 99 -6.70 -11.03 10.05
C GLU A 99 -6.00 -12.36 10.38
N LYS A 100 -6.10 -13.32 9.48
CA LYS A 100 -5.45 -14.62 9.63
C LYS A 100 -3.93 -14.49 9.63
N THR A 101 -3.40 -13.58 8.82
CA THR A 101 -1.97 -13.31 8.75
C THR A 101 -1.45 -12.68 10.05
N LYS A 102 -2.28 -11.89 10.73
CA LYS A 102 -1.91 -11.24 12.00
C LYS A 102 -1.72 -12.22 13.16
N ILE A 103 -2.39 -13.35 13.12
CA ILE A 103 -2.37 -14.33 14.22
C ILE A 103 -1.10 -15.16 14.21
N THR A 104 -0.43 -15.21 13.08
CA THR A 104 0.83 -15.93 12.93
C THR A 104 2.00 -14.98 13.05
#